data_8dea24e16f3743092a65310422d9ee94
#
_entry.id   8dea24e16f3743092a65310422d9ee94
#
_cell.length_a   1.000
_cell.length_b   1.000
_cell.length_c   1.000
_cell.angle_alpha   90.00
_cell.angle_beta   90.00
_cell.angle_gamma   90.00
#
_symmetry.space_group_name_H-M   'P 1'
#
loop_
_entity.id
_entity.type
_entity.pdbx_description
1 polymer ?
#
loop_
_entity_poly.entity_id
_entity_poly.type
_entity_poly.pdbx_seq_one_letter_code
_entity_poly.pdbx_strand_id
1 'polypeptide(L)'
;MSKIGIFYGSSTGSTSEVAQRLAKALGAEANVYDVARADAAEAAAFDVLLLGSSTWGIGDLQDDWEDFLPKLAEQNLAGKKVALFGCGDADSYPDSFCEAIAKLHEGLAGTGCSFIGAYEPEGYSYDATETEQDGKLIGLCLDEANQSDLTDERIEKWVALLQSQL
;
A
#
# COMPACT_ATOMS: atom_id res chain seq x y z
N MET A 1 -6.80 17.70 12.34
CA MET A 1 -6.91 16.76 11.22
C MET A 1 -5.54 16.20 10.88
N SER A 2 -5.49 14.89 10.65
CA SER A 2 -4.23 14.25 10.27
C SER A 2 -3.84 14.60 8.85
N LYS A 3 -2.57 14.90 8.63
CA LYS A 3 -2.03 15.09 7.29
C LYS A 3 -1.67 13.73 6.71
N ILE A 4 -2.17 13.46 5.52
CA ILE A 4 -1.98 12.19 4.82
C ILE A 4 -1.06 12.40 3.61
N GLY A 5 0.02 11.61 3.55
CA GLY A 5 0.92 11.55 2.39
C GLY A 5 0.80 10.19 1.73
N ILE A 6 0.72 10.16 0.41
CA ILE A 6 0.61 8.92 -0.37
C ILE A 6 1.86 8.77 -1.23
N PHE A 7 2.59 7.69 -1.01
CA PHE A 7 3.84 7.39 -1.72
C PHE A 7 3.67 6.08 -2.47
N TYR A 8 3.88 6.09 -3.77
CA TYR A 8 3.69 4.90 -4.59
C TYR A 8 4.88 4.65 -5.52
N GLY A 9 5.09 3.37 -5.82
CA GLY A 9 6.01 2.94 -6.88
C GLY A 9 5.23 2.20 -7.96
N SER A 10 5.34 2.64 -9.20
CA SER A 10 4.57 2.08 -10.31
C SER A 10 5.40 2.03 -11.59
N SER A 11 5.40 0.89 -12.26
CA SER A 11 6.07 0.72 -13.54
C SER A 11 5.09 0.74 -14.71
N THR A 12 3.85 0.24 -14.50
CA THR A 12 2.83 0.14 -15.57
C THR A 12 1.69 1.15 -15.42
N GLY A 13 1.67 1.91 -14.32
CA GLY A 13 0.65 2.92 -14.07
C GLY A 13 -0.53 2.48 -13.22
N SER A 14 -0.70 1.18 -12.95
CA SER A 14 -1.84 0.69 -12.14
C SER A 14 -1.79 1.20 -10.71
N THR A 15 -0.64 1.10 -10.05
CA THR A 15 -0.50 1.58 -8.68
C THR A 15 -0.62 3.10 -8.61
N SER A 16 -0.11 3.82 -9.62
CA SER A 16 -0.26 5.26 -9.73
C SER A 16 -1.73 5.66 -9.81
N GLU A 17 -2.53 4.98 -10.61
CA GLU A 17 -3.96 5.24 -10.73
C GLU A 17 -4.69 4.99 -9.41
N VAL A 18 -4.36 3.90 -8.73
CA VAL A 18 -4.92 3.58 -7.40
C VAL A 18 -4.58 4.69 -6.40
N ALA A 19 -3.32 5.15 -6.40
CA ALA A 19 -2.89 6.23 -5.51
C ALA A 19 -3.71 7.50 -5.74
N GLN A 20 -3.99 7.86 -6.99
CA GLN A 20 -4.81 9.02 -7.32
C GLN A 20 -6.25 8.85 -6.84
N ARG A 21 -6.83 7.67 -7.00
CA ARG A 21 -8.18 7.37 -6.51
C ARG A 21 -8.28 7.46 -4.99
N LEU A 22 -7.29 6.92 -4.29
CA LEU A 22 -7.22 7.01 -2.84
C LEU A 22 -7.09 8.46 -2.38
N ALA A 23 -6.24 9.23 -3.05
CA ALA A 23 -6.03 10.64 -2.73
C ALA A 23 -7.32 11.43 -2.86
N LYS A 24 -8.06 11.21 -3.93
CA LYS A 24 -9.34 11.87 -4.17
C LYS A 24 -10.36 11.52 -3.08
N ALA A 25 -10.47 10.23 -2.75
CA ALA A 25 -11.41 9.76 -1.74
C ALA A 25 -11.08 10.29 -0.34
N LEU A 26 -9.81 10.52 -0.05
CA LEU A 26 -9.33 11.00 1.26
C LEU A 26 -9.13 12.52 1.31
N GLY A 27 -9.29 13.22 0.19
CA GLY A 27 -9.04 14.66 0.13
C GLY A 27 -7.57 15.05 0.21
N ALA A 28 -6.68 14.17 -0.25
CA ALA A 28 -5.22 14.32 -0.14
C ALA A 28 -4.53 14.45 -1.50
N GLU A 29 -5.23 14.95 -2.52
CA GLU A 29 -4.72 15.00 -3.90
C GLU A 29 -3.39 15.75 -4.06
N ALA A 30 -3.14 16.74 -3.22
CA ALA A 30 -1.91 17.53 -3.28
C ALA A 30 -0.70 16.81 -2.66
N ASN A 31 -0.91 15.66 -2.03
CA ASN A 31 0.10 14.95 -1.25
C ASN A 31 0.40 13.55 -1.81
N VAL A 32 0.44 13.44 -3.14
CA VAL A 32 0.74 12.18 -3.83
C VAL A 32 2.15 12.26 -4.42
N TYR A 33 2.97 11.28 -4.10
CA TYR A 33 4.39 11.25 -4.49
C TYR A 33 4.76 9.93 -5.16
N ASP A 34 5.49 10.04 -6.28
CA ASP A 34 6.11 8.90 -6.92
C ASP A 34 7.47 8.67 -6.25
N VAL A 35 7.70 7.49 -5.69
CA VAL A 35 8.94 7.18 -4.96
C VAL A 35 10.18 7.21 -5.86
N ALA A 36 10.02 7.12 -7.17
CA ALA A 36 11.12 7.29 -8.12
C ALA A 36 11.69 8.72 -8.11
N ARG A 37 10.91 9.69 -7.62
CA ARG A 37 11.26 11.13 -7.64
C ARG A 37 11.23 11.79 -6.27
N ALA A 38 10.57 11.17 -5.30
CA ALA A 38 10.39 11.73 -3.97
C ALA A 38 11.64 11.54 -3.11
N ASP A 39 11.79 12.43 -2.13
CA ASP A 39 12.79 12.28 -1.07
C ASP A 39 12.11 11.67 0.14
N ALA A 40 12.72 10.65 0.75
CA ALA A 40 12.16 9.98 1.93
C ALA A 40 11.92 10.95 3.10
N ALA A 41 12.70 12.02 3.19
CA ALA A 41 12.51 13.05 4.22
C ALA A 41 11.17 13.77 4.10
N GLU A 42 10.52 13.76 2.95
CA GLU A 42 9.19 14.36 2.75
C GLU A 42 8.12 13.66 3.59
N ALA A 43 8.33 12.39 3.94
CA ALA A 43 7.40 11.63 4.78
C ALA A 43 7.25 12.23 6.18
N ALA A 44 8.25 12.96 6.67
CA ALA A 44 8.22 13.58 8.00
C ALA A 44 7.10 14.61 8.15
N ALA A 45 6.61 15.19 7.05
CA ALA A 45 5.56 16.21 7.06
C ALA A 45 4.16 15.63 7.35
N PHE A 46 4.01 14.32 7.34
CA PHE A 46 2.70 13.67 7.44
C PHE A 46 2.55 12.86 8.71
N ASP A 47 1.31 12.80 9.22
CA ASP A 47 0.96 11.98 10.39
C ASP A 47 0.58 10.57 9.96
N VAL A 48 0.05 10.44 8.73
CA VAL A 48 -0.42 9.20 8.14
C VAL A 48 0.25 9.01 6.79
N LEU A 49 0.80 7.83 6.57
CA LEU A 49 1.45 7.48 5.31
C LEU A 49 0.70 6.32 4.66
N LEU A 50 0.28 6.51 3.40
CA LEU A 50 -0.22 5.43 2.56
C LEU A 50 0.90 5.07 1.59
N LEU A 51 1.34 3.82 1.64
CA LEU A 51 2.47 3.34 0.85
C LEU A 51 2.01 2.24 -0.10
N GLY A 52 2.27 2.41 -1.38
CA GLY A 52 1.78 1.49 -2.40
C GLY A 52 2.86 0.98 -3.35
N SER A 53 2.78 -0.30 -3.68
CA SER A 53 3.68 -0.95 -4.63
C SER A 53 2.92 -2.00 -5.43
N SER A 54 3.24 -2.12 -6.73
CA SER A 54 2.85 -3.29 -7.49
C SER A 54 3.75 -4.46 -7.09
N THR A 55 3.22 -5.69 -7.22
CA THR A 55 3.99 -6.91 -6.96
C THR A 55 4.52 -7.44 -8.29
N TRP A 56 5.83 -7.68 -8.36
CA TRP A 56 6.49 -8.20 -9.54
C TRP A 56 7.05 -9.60 -9.27
N GLY A 57 7.07 -10.44 -10.29
CA GLY A 57 7.57 -11.79 -10.18
C GLY A 57 6.91 -12.54 -9.02
N ILE A 58 7.69 -13.21 -8.21
CA ILE A 58 7.20 -13.99 -7.07
C ILE A 58 7.32 -13.13 -5.79
N GLY A 59 6.46 -12.11 -5.68
CA GLY A 59 6.36 -11.30 -4.49
C GLY A 59 7.36 -10.14 -4.40
N ASP A 60 7.93 -9.71 -5.50
CA ASP A 60 8.95 -8.64 -5.49
C ASP A 60 8.33 -7.24 -5.44
N LEU A 61 9.00 -6.33 -4.74
CA LEU A 61 8.66 -4.90 -4.74
C LEU A 61 8.88 -4.31 -6.13
N GLN A 62 8.12 -3.27 -6.45
CA GLN A 62 8.40 -2.44 -7.61
C GLN A 62 9.80 -1.82 -7.43
N ASP A 63 10.58 -1.73 -8.51
CA ASP A 63 12.02 -1.39 -8.48
C ASP A 63 12.36 -0.13 -7.69
N ASP A 64 11.56 0.92 -7.81
CA ASP A 64 11.84 2.19 -7.14
C ASP A 64 11.76 2.09 -5.62
N TRP A 65 10.98 1.15 -5.11
CA TRP A 65 10.87 0.88 -3.68
C TRP A 65 12.12 0.21 -3.11
N GLU A 66 12.88 -0.50 -3.92
CA GLU A 66 14.10 -1.15 -3.43
C GLU A 66 15.11 -0.15 -2.87
N ASP A 67 15.18 1.05 -3.49
CA ASP A 67 16.04 2.14 -3.02
C ASP A 67 15.34 3.00 -1.96
N PHE A 68 14.04 3.27 -2.15
CA PHE A 68 13.30 4.20 -1.30
C PHE A 68 12.98 3.62 0.09
N LEU A 69 12.64 2.33 0.15
CA LEU A 69 12.21 1.70 1.41
C LEU A 69 13.28 1.77 2.52
N PRO A 70 14.56 1.45 2.25
CA PRO A 70 15.58 1.59 3.28
C PRO A 70 15.76 3.04 3.75
N LYS A 71 15.64 4.00 2.84
CA LYS A 71 15.74 5.42 3.17
C LYS A 71 14.57 5.89 4.01
N LEU A 72 13.37 5.39 3.71
CA LEU A 72 12.17 5.70 4.48
C LEU A 72 12.28 5.12 5.89
N ALA A 73 12.80 3.90 6.02
CA ALA A 73 12.99 3.25 7.31
C ALA A 73 13.99 3.99 8.22
N GLU A 74 14.87 4.80 7.65
CA GLU A 74 15.83 5.62 8.40
C GLU A 74 15.18 6.91 8.96
N GLN A 75 14.01 7.29 8.46
CA GLN A 75 13.30 8.46 8.94
C GLN A 75 12.64 8.18 10.29
N ASN A 76 12.32 9.24 11.03
CA ASN A 76 11.61 9.10 12.30
C ASN A 76 10.11 8.87 12.01
N LEU A 77 9.68 7.62 12.05
CA LEU A 77 8.29 7.23 11.81
C LEU A 77 7.54 6.92 13.10
N ALA A 78 8.17 7.11 14.26
CA ALA A 78 7.55 6.82 15.55
C ALA A 78 6.25 7.62 15.72
N GLY A 79 5.18 6.93 16.10
CA GLY A 79 3.86 7.52 16.29
C GLY A 79 3.06 7.79 15.00
N LYS A 80 3.64 7.59 13.84
CA LYS A 80 2.91 7.73 12.57
C LYS A 80 2.07 6.49 12.29
N LYS A 81 0.94 6.70 11.63
CA LYS A 81 0.09 5.61 11.15
C LYS A 81 0.45 5.30 9.71
N VAL A 82 0.63 4.02 9.40
CA VAL A 82 1.02 3.57 8.06
C VAL A 82 -0.03 2.59 7.54
N ALA A 83 -0.55 2.88 6.36
CA ALA A 83 -1.46 1.99 5.64
C ALA A 83 -0.79 1.58 4.32
N LEU A 84 -0.97 0.33 3.94
CA LEU A 84 -0.30 -0.24 2.77
C LEU A 84 -1.32 -0.60 1.70
N PHE A 85 -0.96 -0.46 0.43
CA PHE A 85 -1.81 -0.86 -0.68
C PHE A 85 -0.95 -1.36 -1.84
N GLY A 86 -1.56 -2.10 -2.75
CA GLY A 86 -0.83 -2.59 -3.90
C GLY A 86 -1.69 -3.36 -4.87
N CYS A 87 -1.11 -3.65 -6.02
CA CYS A 87 -1.73 -4.42 -7.09
C CYS A 87 -0.99 -5.74 -7.30
N GLY A 88 -1.74 -6.78 -7.62
CA GLY A 88 -1.20 -8.10 -7.92
C GLY A 88 -2.02 -8.78 -8.99
N ASP A 89 -1.67 -10.03 -9.28
CA ASP A 89 -2.33 -10.87 -10.28
C ASP A 89 -2.52 -12.28 -9.68
N ALA A 90 -3.73 -12.54 -9.20
CA ALA A 90 -4.02 -13.78 -8.49
C ALA A 90 -4.02 -15.00 -9.41
N ASP A 91 -4.30 -14.85 -10.69
CA ASP A 91 -4.29 -15.97 -11.64
C ASP A 91 -2.86 -16.38 -12.00
N SER A 92 -1.98 -15.41 -12.26
CA SER A 92 -0.60 -15.67 -12.64
C SER A 92 0.29 -16.00 -11.43
N TYR A 93 0.01 -15.40 -10.28
CA TYR A 93 0.80 -15.55 -9.06
C TYR A 93 -0.10 -15.83 -7.84
N PRO A 94 -0.81 -16.98 -7.82
CA PRO A 94 -1.77 -17.28 -6.76
C PRO A 94 -1.14 -17.53 -5.38
N ASP A 95 0.15 -17.87 -5.34
CA ASP A 95 0.85 -18.16 -4.08
C ASP A 95 1.68 -16.96 -3.57
N SER A 96 1.64 -15.82 -4.26
CA SER A 96 2.41 -14.62 -3.89
C SER A 96 1.63 -13.34 -4.17
N PHE A 97 0.30 -13.42 -4.10
CA PHE A 97 -0.59 -12.31 -4.43
C PHE A 97 -0.33 -11.08 -3.56
N CYS A 98 -0.03 -9.94 -4.19
CA CYS A 98 0.23 -8.67 -3.50
C CYS A 98 1.32 -8.73 -2.42
N GLU A 99 2.30 -9.62 -2.53
CA GLU A 99 3.32 -9.79 -1.49
C GLU A 99 4.29 -8.61 -1.37
N ALA A 100 4.30 -7.68 -2.32
CA ALA A 100 5.04 -6.43 -2.16
C ALA A 100 4.57 -5.68 -0.91
N ILE A 101 3.28 -5.78 -0.57
CA ILE A 101 2.73 -5.18 0.67
C ILE A 101 3.40 -5.77 1.90
N ALA A 102 3.57 -7.09 1.95
CA ALA A 102 4.27 -7.75 3.06
C ALA A 102 5.72 -7.28 3.17
N LYS A 103 6.38 -7.04 2.06
CA LYS A 103 7.76 -6.54 2.06
C LYS A 103 7.86 -5.10 2.56
N LEU A 104 6.89 -4.25 2.23
CA LEU A 104 6.81 -2.91 2.79
C LEU A 104 6.63 -2.97 4.31
N HIS A 105 5.74 -3.83 4.77
CA HIS A 105 5.48 -4.04 6.19
C HIS A 105 6.75 -4.48 6.93
N GLU A 106 7.43 -5.49 6.39
CA GLU A 106 8.66 -6.02 6.96
C GLU A 106 9.76 -4.96 7.02
N GLY A 107 9.90 -4.18 5.95
CA GLY A 107 10.93 -3.13 5.86
C GLY A 107 10.72 -1.99 6.84
N LEU A 108 9.50 -1.78 7.32
CA LEU A 108 9.17 -0.72 8.27
C LEU A 108 8.92 -1.24 9.69
N ALA A 109 8.98 -2.54 9.90
CA ALA A 109 8.89 -3.13 11.24
C ALA A 109 10.05 -2.60 12.10
N GLY A 110 9.74 -2.20 13.32
CA GLY A 110 10.77 -1.66 14.24
C GLY A 110 11.02 -0.16 14.10
N THR A 111 10.35 0.54 13.17
CA THR A 111 10.47 2.01 13.04
C THR A 111 9.64 2.76 14.07
N GLY A 112 8.76 2.06 14.80
CA GLY A 112 7.85 2.67 15.75
C GLY A 112 6.54 3.17 15.15
N CYS A 113 6.31 2.97 13.85
CA CYS A 113 5.04 3.30 13.23
C CYS A 113 3.96 2.29 13.61
N SER A 114 2.70 2.69 13.51
CA SER A 114 1.55 1.82 13.74
C SER A 114 0.89 1.50 12.40
N PHE A 115 0.73 0.22 12.09
CA PHE A 115 0.07 -0.19 10.85
C PHE A 115 -1.45 -0.20 11.03
N ILE A 116 -2.16 0.36 10.05
CA ILE A 116 -3.63 0.40 10.02
C ILE A 116 -4.13 -0.14 8.66
N GLY A 117 -5.42 -0.38 8.55
CA GLY A 117 -6.05 -0.77 7.28
C GLY A 117 -6.11 -2.26 7.01
N ALA A 118 -5.83 -3.12 8.01
CA ALA A 118 -6.00 -4.57 7.84
C ALA A 118 -7.49 -4.94 7.79
N TYR A 119 -7.86 -5.88 6.94
CA TYR A 119 -9.26 -6.31 6.78
C TYR A 119 -9.36 -7.78 6.38
N GLU A 120 -10.53 -8.37 6.61
CA GLU A 120 -10.79 -9.76 6.22
C GLU A 120 -10.97 -9.84 4.70
N PRO A 121 -10.29 -10.80 4.02
CA PRO A 121 -10.42 -10.94 2.57
C PRO A 121 -11.80 -11.48 2.18
N GLU A 122 -12.42 -10.83 1.20
CA GLU A 122 -13.69 -11.26 0.62
C GLU A 122 -13.63 -11.20 -0.90
N GLY A 123 -14.02 -12.29 -1.56
CA GLY A 123 -14.13 -12.30 -3.01
C GLY A 123 -12.78 -12.41 -3.75
N TYR A 124 -11.71 -12.69 -3.05
CA TYR A 124 -10.39 -12.90 -3.65
C TYR A 124 -10.21 -14.34 -4.10
N SER A 125 -9.39 -14.53 -5.12
CA SER A 125 -9.14 -15.85 -5.72
C SER A 125 -7.70 -16.36 -5.58
N TYR A 126 -6.86 -15.70 -4.78
CA TYR A 126 -5.50 -16.18 -4.53
C TYR A 126 -5.51 -17.44 -3.63
N ASP A 127 -4.43 -18.24 -3.72
CA ASP A 127 -4.27 -19.42 -2.89
C ASP A 127 -3.54 -19.10 -1.58
N ALA A 128 -2.47 -18.28 -1.66
CA ALA A 128 -1.68 -17.90 -0.49
C ALA A 128 -1.01 -16.55 -0.69
N THR A 129 -0.72 -15.87 0.39
CA THR A 129 0.11 -14.65 0.37
C THR A 129 0.62 -14.33 1.78
N GLU A 130 1.87 -13.86 1.88
CA GLU A 130 2.43 -13.38 3.15
C GLU A 130 1.73 -12.10 3.63
N THR A 131 1.01 -11.42 2.75
CA THR A 131 0.22 -10.23 3.08
C THR A 131 -1.01 -10.58 3.92
N GLU A 132 -1.42 -11.84 3.94
CA GLU A 132 -2.46 -12.31 4.85
C GLU A 132 -1.82 -12.76 6.17
N GLN A 133 -2.13 -12.05 7.25
CA GLN A 133 -1.62 -12.33 8.58
C GLN A 133 -2.78 -12.35 9.58
N ASP A 134 -2.85 -13.41 10.39
CA ASP A 134 -3.93 -13.60 11.38
C ASP A 134 -5.33 -13.56 10.76
N GLY A 135 -5.46 -14.08 9.54
CA GLY A 135 -6.73 -14.13 8.81
C GLY A 135 -7.14 -12.81 8.15
N LYS A 136 -6.25 -11.82 8.12
CA LYS A 136 -6.52 -10.51 7.51
C LYS A 136 -5.45 -10.13 6.51
N LEU A 137 -5.86 -9.43 5.45
CA LEU A 137 -4.91 -8.77 4.57
C LEU A 137 -4.42 -7.49 5.27
N ILE A 138 -3.10 -7.32 5.37
CA ILE A 138 -2.51 -6.19 6.10
C ILE A 138 -2.48 -4.89 5.31
N GLY A 139 -2.97 -4.91 4.08
CA GLY A 139 -3.11 -3.73 3.23
C GLY A 139 -4.14 -3.96 2.14
N LEU A 140 -4.48 -2.91 1.42
CA LEU A 140 -5.43 -2.99 0.32
C LEU A 140 -4.81 -3.74 -0.85
N CYS A 141 -5.36 -4.92 -1.15
CA CYS A 141 -4.92 -5.76 -2.25
C CYS A 141 -5.90 -5.61 -3.41
N LEU A 142 -5.41 -5.21 -4.57
CA LEU A 142 -6.21 -5.03 -5.77
C LEU A 142 -5.70 -5.95 -6.87
N ASP A 143 -6.63 -6.62 -7.54
CA ASP A 143 -6.34 -7.51 -8.67
C ASP A 143 -6.90 -6.91 -9.96
N GLU A 144 -6.16 -5.93 -10.50
CA GLU A 144 -6.56 -5.22 -11.72
C GLU A 144 -6.53 -6.13 -12.96
N ALA A 145 -5.72 -7.18 -12.93
CA ALA A 145 -5.60 -8.11 -14.04
C ALA A 145 -6.86 -9.00 -14.20
N ASN A 146 -7.48 -9.41 -13.09
CA ASN A 146 -8.55 -10.39 -13.09
C ASN A 146 -9.88 -9.88 -12.50
N GLN A 147 -9.82 -8.91 -11.61
CA GLN A 147 -10.97 -8.39 -10.86
C GLN A 147 -11.04 -6.87 -10.85
N SER A 148 -10.73 -6.24 -11.97
CA SER A 148 -10.78 -4.77 -12.09
C SER A 148 -12.18 -4.19 -11.84
N ASP A 149 -13.22 -4.98 -12.05
CA ASP A 149 -14.61 -4.61 -11.76
C ASP A 149 -14.91 -4.45 -10.26
N LEU A 150 -14.06 -5.03 -9.40
CA LEU A 150 -14.20 -4.93 -7.94
C LEU A 150 -13.33 -3.84 -7.32
N THR A 151 -12.46 -3.22 -8.09
CA THR A 151 -11.48 -2.27 -7.58
C THR A 151 -12.12 -1.07 -6.88
N ASP A 152 -13.09 -0.44 -7.50
CA ASP A 152 -13.74 0.76 -6.93
C ASP A 152 -14.43 0.45 -5.61
N GLU A 153 -15.14 -0.67 -5.53
CA GLU A 153 -15.81 -1.11 -4.30
C GLU A 153 -14.79 -1.37 -3.18
N ARG A 154 -13.69 -2.04 -3.52
CA ARG A 154 -12.62 -2.34 -2.57
C ARG A 154 -11.97 -1.06 -2.03
N ILE A 155 -11.73 -0.09 -2.92
CA ILE A 155 -11.19 1.21 -2.53
C ILE A 155 -12.15 1.94 -1.58
N GLU A 156 -13.43 1.99 -1.92
CA GLU A 156 -14.43 2.67 -1.08
C GLU A 156 -14.53 2.07 0.32
N LYS A 157 -14.57 0.75 0.42
CA LYS A 157 -14.64 0.05 1.70
C LYS A 157 -13.37 0.29 2.53
N TRP A 158 -12.22 0.25 1.87
CA TRP A 158 -10.96 0.45 2.57
C TRP A 158 -10.79 1.88 3.07
N VAL A 159 -11.19 2.86 2.26
CA VAL A 159 -11.16 4.27 2.67
C VAL A 159 -12.06 4.49 3.89
N ALA A 160 -13.27 3.92 3.91
CA ALA A 160 -14.16 4.00 5.06
C ALA A 160 -13.51 3.39 6.31
N LEU A 161 -12.84 2.24 6.14
CA LEU A 161 -12.12 1.60 7.23
C LEU A 161 -10.99 2.49 7.76
N LEU A 162 -10.19 3.06 6.87
CA LEU A 162 -9.10 3.97 7.26
C LEU A 162 -9.63 5.17 8.03
N GLN A 163 -10.71 5.78 7.56
CA GLN A 163 -11.31 6.94 8.22
C GLN A 163 -11.75 6.63 9.65
N SER A 164 -12.13 5.38 9.92
CA SER A 164 -12.49 4.95 11.27
C SER A 164 -11.27 4.74 12.17
N GLN A 165 -10.08 4.64 11.60
CA GLN A 165 -8.83 4.35 12.31
C GLN A 165 -7.89 5.56 12.41
N LEU A 166 -8.24 6.66 11.77
CA LEU A 166 -7.44 7.89 11.77
C LEU A 166 -7.63 8.74 13.03
#